data_7c8a3f92dcf075ee06623d494543d297
#
_entry.id   7c8a3f92dcf075ee06623d494543d297
#
_cell.length_a   1.000
_cell.length_b   1.000
_cell.length_c   1.000
_cell.angle_alpha   90.00
_cell.angle_beta   90.00
_cell.angle_gamma   90.00
#
_symmetry.space_group_name_H-M   'P 1'
#
loop_
_entity.id
_entity.type
_entity.pdbx_description
1 polymer ?
#
loop_
_entity_poly.entity_id
_entity_poly.type
_entity_poly.pdbx_seq_one_letter_code
_entity_poly.pdbx_strand_id
1 'polypeptide(L)'
;MYEYAKTSLINDKARVYKGGSWRDRAYWLNPGTRRYLDQRQATAYLKKRGVTDELINRFNIGFAYEGLYSNRIIIPSYDQRKKLNYFIARSFLNKTNRKYMNPVVQKEVIIFNESLINWDEPVYIVEGAFDSIFIPNAIPMLGKFMGEHLFKKLYDNAKKIIIVLDPDAYIDQERLYHRLNCGKLMGKVWSIKLEGDKDIADLQGNISEYKLKQLD
;
A
#
# COMPACT_ATOMS: atom_id res chain seq x y z
N MET A 1 -5.63 -12.56 -22.64
CA MET A 1 -4.47 -13.44 -22.32
C MET A 1 -3.60 -12.92 -21.17
N TYR A 2 -3.47 -11.60 -20.95
CA TYR A 2 -2.63 -11.00 -19.86
C TYR A 2 -3.20 -11.15 -18.44
N GLU A 3 -4.51 -11.23 -18.25
CA GLU A 3 -5.12 -11.30 -16.90
C GLU A 3 -4.99 -12.69 -16.24
N TYR A 4 -4.97 -13.75 -17.02
CA TYR A 4 -4.85 -15.13 -16.50
C TYR A 4 -3.45 -15.41 -15.90
N ALA A 5 -2.41 -14.82 -16.51
CA ALA A 5 -1.04 -15.00 -16.05
C ALA A 5 -0.75 -14.33 -14.71
N LYS A 6 -1.43 -13.21 -14.37
CA LYS A 6 -1.22 -12.48 -13.11
C LYS A 6 -1.78 -13.20 -11.89
N THR A 7 -2.99 -13.73 -12.03
CA THR A 7 -3.65 -14.45 -10.93
C THR A 7 -2.96 -15.80 -10.69
N SER A 8 -2.44 -16.44 -11.75
CA SER A 8 -1.71 -17.72 -11.63
C SER A 8 -0.35 -17.53 -10.96
N LEU A 9 0.41 -16.46 -11.25
CA LEU A 9 1.74 -16.24 -10.68
C LEU A 9 1.68 -15.96 -9.16
N ILE A 10 0.67 -15.24 -8.68
CA ILE A 10 0.45 -15.05 -7.24
C ILE A 10 0.00 -16.37 -6.60
N ASN A 11 -0.89 -17.12 -7.26
CA ASN A 11 -1.39 -18.40 -6.78
C ASN A 11 -0.32 -19.51 -6.89
N ASP A 12 0.48 -19.55 -7.95
CA ASP A 12 1.47 -20.61 -8.18
C ASP A 12 2.70 -20.48 -7.29
N LYS A 13 3.16 -19.26 -6.97
CA LYS A 13 4.23 -19.07 -5.98
C LYS A 13 3.76 -19.28 -4.54
N ALA A 14 2.48 -19.04 -4.26
CA ALA A 14 1.87 -19.46 -3.01
C ALA A 14 1.66 -20.98 -2.93
N ARG A 15 1.51 -21.68 -4.07
CA ARG A 15 1.39 -23.15 -4.19
C ARG A 15 2.71 -23.91 -4.01
N VAL A 16 3.87 -23.27 -4.13
CA VAL A 16 5.19 -23.92 -3.93
C VAL A 16 5.38 -24.36 -2.47
N TYR A 17 4.55 -23.90 -1.54
CA TYR A 17 4.53 -24.38 -0.18
C TYR A 17 3.45 -25.44 0.01
N LYS A 18 3.88 -26.68 0.23
CA LYS A 18 3.06 -27.86 0.52
C LYS A 18 1.82 -27.51 1.36
N GLY A 19 0.65 -27.49 0.70
CA GLY A 19 -0.67 -27.47 1.33
C GLY A 19 -1.21 -26.08 1.70
N GLY A 20 -1.88 -25.40 0.79
CA GLY A 20 -2.71 -24.23 1.03
C GLY A 20 -2.20 -22.94 0.43
N SER A 21 -3.12 -22.06 0.03
CA SER A 21 -2.81 -20.71 -0.43
C SER A 21 -2.30 -19.88 0.76
N TRP A 22 -1.58 -18.76 0.50
CA TRP A 22 -1.22 -17.83 1.58
C TRP A 22 -2.46 -17.35 2.37
N ARG A 23 -3.66 -17.36 1.76
CA ARG A 23 -4.95 -17.08 2.41
C ARG A 23 -5.27 -18.08 3.52
N ASP A 24 -4.90 -19.34 3.35
CA ASP A 24 -5.16 -20.40 4.33
C ASP A 24 -4.18 -20.34 5.49
N ARG A 25 -3.06 -19.61 5.33
CA ARG A 25 -1.98 -19.43 6.31
C ARG A 25 -1.82 -18.01 6.82
N ALA A 26 -2.50 -17.03 6.22
CA ALA A 26 -2.62 -15.69 6.76
C ALA A 26 -3.81 -15.66 7.71
N TYR A 27 -3.53 -15.40 8.98
CA TYR A 27 -4.57 -15.24 9.99
C TYR A 27 -4.98 -13.78 10.03
N TRP A 28 -6.25 -13.55 9.78
CA TRP A 28 -6.83 -12.23 9.90
C TRP A 28 -6.90 -11.87 11.39
N LEU A 29 -6.62 -10.63 11.73
CA LEU A 29 -6.59 -10.15 13.12
C LEU A 29 -7.99 -9.98 13.71
N ASN A 30 -8.86 -10.95 13.47
CA ASN A 30 -10.21 -11.01 14.03
C ASN A 30 -10.21 -11.62 15.44
N PRO A 31 -11.09 -11.17 16.38
CA PRO A 31 -11.13 -11.57 17.77
C PRO A 31 -11.33 -13.06 18.05
N GLY A 32 -11.54 -13.92 17.05
CA GLY A 32 -11.79 -15.36 17.19
C GLY A 32 -10.65 -16.29 16.75
N THR A 33 -9.50 -15.80 16.31
CA THR A 33 -8.43 -16.64 15.75
C THR A 33 -7.44 -17.13 16.83
N ARG A 34 -7.27 -18.44 16.90
CA ARG A 34 -6.57 -19.16 17.98
C ARG A 34 -5.05 -19.27 17.79
N ARG A 35 -4.24 -18.21 17.85
CA ARG A 35 -2.81 -18.37 18.20
C ARG A 35 -2.31 -17.13 18.96
N TYR A 36 -2.32 -17.26 20.26
CA TYR A 36 -2.25 -16.16 21.21
C TYR A 36 -0.96 -15.34 21.19
N LEU A 37 0.20 -15.95 21.01
CA LEU A 37 1.48 -15.22 21.13
C LEU A 37 1.84 -14.42 19.88
N ASP A 38 1.75 -15.05 18.70
CA ASP A 38 2.10 -14.40 17.44
C ASP A 38 1.08 -13.31 17.08
N GLN A 39 -0.19 -13.56 17.39
CA GLN A 39 -1.24 -12.55 17.24
C GLN A 39 -1.01 -11.35 18.16
N ARG A 40 -0.57 -11.57 19.41
CA ARG A 40 -0.25 -10.47 20.33
C ARG A 40 0.90 -9.61 19.82
N GLN A 41 1.97 -10.22 19.31
CA GLN A 41 3.11 -9.50 18.76
C GLN A 41 2.73 -8.71 17.51
N ALA A 42 1.99 -9.32 16.59
CA ALA A 42 1.49 -8.66 15.38
C ALA A 42 0.57 -7.48 15.72
N THR A 43 -0.38 -7.69 16.65
CA THR A 43 -1.29 -6.64 17.13
C THR A 43 -0.54 -5.51 17.83
N ALA A 44 0.42 -5.84 18.71
CA ALA A 44 1.23 -4.85 19.39
C ALA A 44 2.06 -4.00 18.42
N TYR A 45 2.62 -4.66 17.38
CA TYR A 45 3.34 -3.96 16.32
C TYR A 45 2.43 -2.96 15.57
N LEU A 46 1.22 -3.39 15.17
CA LEU A 46 0.26 -2.53 14.48
C LEU A 46 -0.19 -1.36 15.34
N LYS A 47 -0.55 -1.63 16.61
CA LYS A 47 -0.93 -0.57 17.58
C LYS A 47 0.20 0.42 17.82
N LYS A 48 1.45 -0.05 17.94
CA LYS A 48 2.62 0.85 18.07
C LYS A 48 2.77 1.79 16.87
N ARG A 49 2.33 1.37 15.69
CA ARG A 49 2.32 2.17 14.46
C ARG A 49 1.03 2.98 14.26
N GLY A 50 0.14 3.01 15.25
CA GLY A 50 -1.11 3.77 15.17
C GLY A 50 -2.21 3.11 14.33
N VAL A 51 -2.03 1.85 13.90
CA VAL A 51 -3.05 1.14 13.12
C VAL A 51 -4.19 0.71 14.03
N THR A 52 -5.38 1.27 13.79
CA THR A 52 -6.60 0.98 14.56
C THR A 52 -7.30 -0.28 14.08
N ASP A 53 -8.26 -0.78 14.86
CA ASP A 53 -9.07 -1.94 14.49
C ASP A 53 -9.93 -1.64 13.24
N GLU A 54 -10.35 -0.39 13.04
CA GLU A 54 -11.08 0.05 11.84
C GLU A 54 -10.19 -0.07 10.59
N LEU A 55 -8.91 0.35 10.68
CA LEU A 55 -7.95 0.22 9.58
C LEU A 55 -7.64 -1.26 9.30
N ILE A 56 -7.49 -2.09 10.35
CA ILE A 56 -7.30 -3.54 10.21
C ILE A 56 -8.46 -4.15 9.43
N ASN A 57 -9.69 -3.82 9.80
CA ASN A 57 -10.88 -4.35 9.14
C ASN A 57 -11.04 -3.80 7.72
N ARG A 58 -10.88 -2.47 7.53
CA ARG A 58 -11.02 -1.82 6.23
C ARG A 58 -10.06 -2.41 5.18
N PHE A 59 -8.81 -2.60 5.55
CA PHE A 59 -7.77 -3.10 4.65
C PHE A 59 -7.57 -4.62 4.74
N ASN A 60 -8.41 -5.30 5.54
CA ASN A 60 -8.33 -6.74 5.75
C ASN A 60 -6.91 -7.19 6.13
N ILE A 61 -6.29 -6.46 7.07
CA ILE A 61 -4.91 -6.72 7.50
C ILE A 61 -4.88 -8.00 8.32
N GLY A 62 -3.89 -8.84 8.02
CA GLY A 62 -3.65 -10.10 8.73
C GLY A 62 -2.18 -10.26 9.10
N PHE A 63 -1.83 -11.46 9.54
CA PHE A 63 -0.44 -11.86 9.76
C PHE A 63 -0.23 -13.33 9.38
N ALA A 64 1.01 -13.65 9.03
CA ALA A 64 1.42 -15.02 8.77
C ALA A 64 2.36 -15.50 9.91
N TYR A 65 2.04 -16.63 10.52
CA TYR A 65 2.87 -17.20 11.59
C TYR A 65 3.79 -18.32 11.12
N GLU A 66 3.53 -18.89 9.95
CA GLU A 66 4.32 -19.98 9.37
C GLU A 66 4.59 -19.79 7.88
N GLY A 67 5.46 -20.63 7.32
CA GLY A 67 5.83 -20.63 5.90
C GLY A 67 6.73 -19.45 5.53
N LEU A 68 6.80 -19.16 4.23
CA LEU A 68 7.71 -18.14 3.67
C LEU A 68 7.49 -16.76 4.28
N TYR A 69 6.25 -16.42 4.59
CA TYR A 69 5.86 -15.11 5.10
C TYR A 69 5.72 -15.08 6.62
N SER A 70 6.27 -16.09 7.34
CA SER A 70 6.19 -16.15 8.81
C SER A 70 6.70 -14.86 9.46
N ASN A 71 6.09 -14.51 10.61
CA ASN A 71 6.36 -13.30 11.38
C ASN A 71 6.18 -11.99 10.60
N ARG A 72 5.17 -11.94 9.70
CA ARG A 72 4.88 -10.77 8.89
C ARG A 72 3.43 -10.35 8.97
N ILE A 73 3.24 -9.04 9.06
CA ILE A 73 1.95 -8.41 8.78
C ILE A 73 1.69 -8.53 7.28
N ILE A 74 0.48 -8.91 6.92
CA ILE A 74 0.03 -9.04 5.54
C ILE A 74 -1.03 -7.96 5.28
N ILE A 75 -0.76 -7.08 4.32
CA ILE A 75 -1.73 -6.10 3.82
C ILE A 75 -2.09 -6.53 2.40
N PRO A 76 -3.27 -7.13 2.19
CA PRO A 76 -3.71 -7.57 0.87
C PRO A 76 -4.13 -6.37 0.02
N SER A 77 -4.02 -6.54 -1.29
CA SER A 77 -4.48 -5.60 -2.30
C SER A 77 -5.44 -6.28 -3.25
N TYR A 78 -6.51 -5.57 -3.61
CA TYR A 78 -7.55 -6.07 -4.49
C TYR A 78 -7.75 -5.15 -5.68
N ASP A 79 -7.93 -5.74 -6.86
CA ASP A 79 -8.29 -5.02 -8.08
C ASP A 79 -9.76 -4.53 -8.06
N GLN A 80 -10.20 -3.82 -9.10
CA GLN A 80 -11.57 -3.33 -9.23
C GLN A 80 -12.63 -4.45 -9.16
N ARG A 81 -12.27 -5.69 -9.53
CA ARG A 81 -13.16 -6.85 -9.47
C ARG A 81 -13.10 -7.55 -8.11
N LYS A 82 -12.47 -6.92 -7.10
CA LYS A 82 -12.24 -7.48 -5.76
C LYS A 82 -11.44 -8.80 -5.77
N LYS A 83 -10.63 -9.04 -6.81
CA LYS A 83 -9.69 -10.14 -6.85
C LYS A 83 -8.36 -9.71 -6.25
N LEU A 84 -7.75 -10.58 -5.45
CA LEU A 84 -6.42 -10.34 -4.93
C LEU A 84 -5.42 -10.19 -6.08
N ASN A 85 -4.79 -9.02 -6.19
CA ASN A 85 -3.78 -8.71 -7.19
C ASN A 85 -2.36 -8.62 -6.61
N TYR A 86 -2.23 -8.30 -5.31
CA TYR A 86 -0.94 -8.16 -4.63
C TYR A 86 -1.11 -8.27 -3.12
N PHE A 87 -0.02 -8.28 -2.38
CA PHE A 87 0.03 -8.01 -0.94
C PHE A 87 1.41 -7.50 -0.52
N ILE A 88 1.44 -6.79 0.58
CA ILE A 88 2.67 -6.43 1.28
C ILE A 88 2.83 -7.38 2.46
N ALA A 89 4.05 -7.90 2.64
CA ALA A 89 4.42 -8.71 3.80
C ALA A 89 5.58 -8.04 4.54
N ARG A 90 5.27 -7.37 5.66
CA ARG A 90 6.24 -6.64 6.48
C ARG A 90 6.51 -7.38 7.79
N SER A 91 7.79 -7.62 8.11
CA SER A 91 8.16 -8.23 9.39
C SER A 91 7.72 -7.36 10.57
N PHE A 92 7.14 -7.99 11.58
CA PHE A 92 6.87 -7.36 12.87
C PHE A 92 7.95 -7.64 13.92
N LEU A 93 9.00 -8.37 13.55
CA LEU A 93 10.16 -8.59 14.41
C LEU A 93 11.11 -7.39 14.35
N ASN A 94 11.66 -7.01 15.50
CA ASN A 94 12.61 -5.90 15.61
C ASN A 94 13.95 -6.18 14.89
N LYS A 95 14.40 -7.45 14.90
CA LYS A 95 15.63 -7.88 14.22
C LYS A 95 15.26 -8.75 13.03
N THR A 96 15.45 -8.26 11.84
CA THR A 96 15.21 -9.00 10.60
C THR A 96 16.14 -8.49 9.49
N ASN A 97 16.72 -9.41 8.75
CA ASN A 97 17.53 -9.09 7.56
C ASN A 97 16.69 -8.63 6.37
N ARG A 98 15.37 -8.90 6.40
CA ARG A 98 14.43 -8.52 5.34
C ARG A 98 13.17 -7.92 5.95
N LYS A 99 13.12 -6.60 6.00
CA LYS A 99 11.95 -5.84 6.48
C LYS A 99 10.69 -6.17 5.68
N TYR A 100 10.83 -6.26 4.36
CA TYR A 100 9.75 -6.62 3.43
C TYR A 100 10.07 -7.89 2.66
N MET A 101 9.05 -8.72 2.43
CA MET A 101 9.12 -9.90 1.58
C MET A 101 7.82 -10.01 0.78
N ASN A 102 7.76 -9.30 -0.33
CA ASN A 102 6.56 -9.18 -1.14
C ASN A 102 6.56 -10.23 -2.27
N PRO A 103 5.39 -10.54 -2.87
CA PRO A 103 5.31 -11.39 -4.06
C PRO A 103 6.17 -10.84 -5.20
N VAL A 104 6.81 -11.74 -5.93
CA VAL A 104 7.57 -11.37 -7.14
C VAL A 104 6.60 -11.34 -8.32
N VAL A 105 6.12 -10.15 -8.64
CA VAL A 105 5.21 -9.87 -9.76
C VAL A 105 5.61 -8.58 -10.44
N GLN A 106 5.08 -8.34 -11.64
CA GLN A 106 5.23 -7.05 -12.32
C GLN A 106 4.42 -5.99 -11.57
N LYS A 107 5.09 -5.21 -10.72
CA LYS A 107 4.45 -4.17 -9.89
C LYS A 107 3.88 -3.02 -10.73
N GLU A 108 4.47 -2.78 -11.89
CA GLU A 108 4.13 -1.71 -12.83
C GLU A 108 2.68 -1.77 -13.32
N VAL A 109 2.07 -2.94 -13.22
CA VAL A 109 0.68 -3.18 -13.63
C VAL A 109 -0.27 -3.33 -12.43
N ILE A 110 0.22 -3.16 -11.20
CA ILE A 110 -0.58 -3.24 -9.98
C ILE A 110 -1.00 -1.83 -9.56
N ILE A 111 -2.29 -1.65 -9.35
CA ILE A 111 -2.83 -0.53 -8.57
C ILE A 111 -3.24 -1.11 -7.23
N PHE A 112 -2.57 -0.66 -6.17
CA PHE A 112 -2.78 -1.21 -4.83
C PHE A 112 -4.14 -0.79 -4.28
N ASN A 113 -4.94 -1.77 -3.88
CA ASN A 113 -6.30 -1.57 -3.35
C ASN A 113 -7.20 -0.72 -4.27
N GLU A 114 -7.10 -0.91 -5.60
CA GLU A 114 -7.90 -0.19 -6.59
C GLU A 114 -9.40 -0.26 -6.31
N SER A 115 -9.87 -1.37 -5.72
CA SER A 115 -11.28 -1.54 -5.31
C SER A 115 -11.77 -0.57 -4.24
N LEU A 116 -10.85 0.11 -3.52
CA LEU A 116 -11.16 1.08 -2.47
C LEU A 116 -11.05 2.53 -2.96
N ILE A 117 -10.63 2.75 -4.21
CA ILE A 117 -10.38 4.09 -4.75
C ILE A 117 -11.67 4.69 -5.31
N ASN A 118 -12.00 5.86 -4.80
CA ASN A 118 -13.04 6.73 -5.37
C ASN A 118 -12.38 7.75 -6.31
N TRP A 119 -12.56 7.58 -7.61
CA TRP A 119 -11.97 8.45 -8.63
C TRP A 119 -12.63 9.84 -8.71
N ASP A 120 -13.78 10.03 -8.06
CA ASP A 120 -14.47 11.31 -7.99
C ASP A 120 -13.92 12.22 -6.89
N GLU A 121 -13.21 11.65 -5.92
CA GLU A 121 -12.55 12.35 -4.82
C GLU A 121 -11.07 12.58 -5.10
N PRO A 122 -10.39 13.51 -4.39
CA PRO A 122 -8.95 13.65 -4.50
C PRO A 122 -8.22 12.32 -4.24
N VAL A 123 -7.34 11.92 -5.17
CA VAL A 123 -6.51 10.72 -5.05
C VAL A 123 -5.14 11.13 -4.51
N TYR A 124 -4.73 10.54 -3.40
CA TYR A 124 -3.42 10.74 -2.82
C TYR A 124 -2.43 9.72 -3.39
N ILE A 125 -1.26 10.19 -3.80
CA ILE A 125 -0.13 9.33 -4.17
C ILE A 125 0.89 9.36 -3.05
N VAL A 126 1.19 8.19 -2.50
CA VAL A 126 2.12 8.02 -1.37
C VAL A 126 3.21 7.02 -1.73
N GLU A 127 4.29 6.98 -0.94
CA GLU A 127 5.41 6.09 -1.26
C GLU A 127 5.09 4.63 -0.94
N GLY A 128 4.67 4.34 0.28
CA GLY A 128 4.52 3.01 0.82
C GLY A 128 3.08 2.56 1.07
N ALA A 129 2.87 1.25 1.09
CA ALA A 129 1.56 0.68 1.39
C ALA A 129 1.12 0.93 2.86
N PHE A 130 2.06 1.09 3.79
CA PHE A 130 1.71 1.49 5.16
C PHE A 130 1.19 2.93 5.21
N ASP A 131 1.75 3.83 4.40
CA ASP A 131 1.29 5.22 4.34
C ASP A 131 -0.12 5.30 3.78
N SER A 132 -0.41 4.48 2.76
CA SER A 132 -1.72 4.46 2.12
C SER A 132 -2.87 3.99 3.01
N ILE A 133 -2.60 3.29 4.11
CA ILE A 133 -3.69 2.89 5.03
C ILE A 133 -4.14 4.04 5.95
N PHE A 134 -3.30 5.04 6.16
CA PHE A 134 -3.60 6.18 7.03
C PHE A 134 -4.29 7.33 6.30
N ILE A 135 -4.13 7.42 4.98
CA ILE A 135 -4.75 8.49 4.18
C ILE A 135 -5.95 7.91 3.41
N PRO A 136 -7.14 8.47 3.57
CA PRO A 136 -8.27 8.09 2.73
C PRO A 136 -7.97 8.29 1.25
N ASN A 137 -8.41 7.36 0.41
CA ASN A 137 -8.28 7.42 -1.05
C ASN A 137 -6.82 7.50 -1.56
N ALA A 138 -5.87 6.82 -0.87
CA ALA A 138 -4.46 6.84 -1.22
C ALA A 138 -4.04 5.59 -2.01
N ILE A 139 -3.14 5.80 -2.97
CA ILE A 139 -2.50 4.76 -3.78
C ILE A 139 -0.99 4.84 -3.56
N PRO A 140 -0.33 3.78 -3.07
CA PRO A 140 1.12 3.73 -2.96
C PRO A 140 1.76 3.41 -4.30
N MET A 141 2.93 3.98 -4.57
CA MET A 141 3.70 3.71 -5.79
C MET A 141 4.27 2.28 -5.84
N LEU A 142 4.40 1.59 -4.70
CA LEU A 142 5.01 0.26 -4.55
C LEU A 142 6.47 0.17 -4.98
N GLY A 143 7.15 1.27 -5.14
CA GLY A 143 8.55 1.38 -5.53
C GLY A 143 8.92 2.83 -5.76
N LYS A 144 10.18 3.07 -6.16
CA LYS A 144 10.72 4.42 -6.34
C LYS A 144 10.01 5.21 -7.45
N PHE A 145 9.48 4.53 -8.47
CA PHE A 145 8.88 5.19 -9.63
C PHE A 145 7.45 4.69 -9.85
N MET A 146 6.59 5.63 -10.23
CA MET A 146 5.21 5.31 -10.64
C MET A 146 5.20 4.52 -11.95
N GLY A 147 4.54 3.36 -11.96
CA GLY A 147 4.33 2.54 -13.16
C GLY A 147 3.39 3.20 -14.17
N GLU A 148 3.58 2.88 -15.47
CA GLU A 148 2.76 3.43 -16.56
C GLU A 148 1.27 3.10 -16.42
N HIS A 149 0.94 1.94 -15.87
CA HIS A 149 -0.44 1.56 -15.67
C HIS A 149 -1.16 2.47 -14.67
N LEU A 150 -0.50 2.80 -13.54
CA LEU A 150 -1.04 3.75 -12.56
C LEU A 150 -1.13 5.15 -13.16
N PHE A 151 -0.09 5.59 -13.88
CA PHE A 151 -0.11 6.88 -14.58
C PHE A 151 -1.33 6.99 -15.52
N LYS A 152 -1.54 5.98 -16.36
CA LYS A 152 -2.68 5.95 -17.28
C LYS A 152 -4.02 6.01 -16.55
N LYS A 153 -4.17 5.24 -15.48
CA LYS A 153 -5.40 5.25 -14.66
C LYS A 153 -5.68 6.62 -14.04
N LEU A 154 -4.67 7.26 -13.47
CA LEU A 154 -4.79 8.62 -12.93
C LEU A 154 -5.16 9.61 -14.05
N TYR A 155 -4.46 9.53 -15.17
CA TYR A 155 -4.72 10.39 -16.33
C TYR A 155 -6.15 10.26 -16.84
N ASP A 156 -6.70 9.04 -16.87
CA ASP A 156 -8.02 8.78 -17.42
C ASP A 156 -9.16 9.11 -16.44
N ASN A 157 -8.95 8.97 -15.12
CA ASN A 157 -10.03 8.98 -14.13
C ASN A 157 -9.90 10.06 -13.06
N ALA A 158 -8.69 10.46 -12.65
CA ALA A 158 -8.55 11.34 -11.49
C ALA A 158 -9.02 12.77 -11.78
N LYS A 159 -9.80 13.33 -10.88
CA LYS A 159 -10.24 14.73 -10.91
C LYS A 159 -9.27 15.66 -10.21
N LYS A 160 -8.59 15.16 -9.19
CA LYS A 160 -7.54 15.85 -8.44
C LYS A 160 -6.54 14.82 -7.92
N ILE A 161 -5.26 15.15 -8.00
CA ILE A 161 -4.17 14.31 -7.49
C ILE A 161 -3.40 15.12 -6.45
N ILE A 162 -3.08 14.49 -5.34
CA ILE A 162 -2.26 15.08 -4.27
C ILE A 162 -1.09 14.15 -4.01
N ILE A 163 0.13 14.61 -4.23
CA ILE A 163 1.36 13.85 -4.01
C ILE A 163 1.88 14.14 -2.62
N VAL A 164 2.14 13.09 -1.85
CA VAL A 164 2.72 13.17 -0.50
C VAL A 164 3.70 12.02 -0.36
N LEU A 165 4.98 12.29 -0.57
CA LEU A 165 6.05 11.30 -0.38
C LEU A 165 6.79 11.56 0.94
N ASP A 166 7.67 10.63 1.29
CA ASP A 166 8.50 10.78 2.49
C ASP A 166 9.40 12.04 2.39
N PRO A 167 9.80 12.64 3.51
CA PRO A 167 10.54 13.89 3.51
C PRO A 167 11.85 13.85 2.71
N ASP A 168 12.52 12.70 2.69
CA ASP A 168 13.78 12.45 1.95
C ASP A 168 13.57 12.25 0.43
N ALA A 169 12.33 12.01 -0.01
CA ALA A 169 11.96 11.80 -1.40
C ALA A 169 11.49 13.08 -2.13
N TYR A 170 11.78 14.29 -1.60
CA TYR A 170 11.27 15.55 -2.14
C TYR A 170 11.61 15.78 -3.62
N ILE A 171 12.83 15.46 -4.05
CA ILE A 171 13.23 15.60 -5.47
C ILE A 171 12.43 14.64 -6.36
N ASP A 172 12.18 13.42 -5.91
CA ASP A 172 11.37 12.46 -6.65
C ASP A 172 9.89 12.90 -6.68
N GLN A 173 9.42 13.57 -5.62
CA GLN A 173 8.08 14.18 -5.56
C GLN A 173 7.92 15.30 -6.59
N GLU A 174 8.89 16.20 -6.74
CA GLU A 174 8.87 17.24 -7.77
C GLU A 174 8.86 16.65 -9.18
N ARG A 175 9.72 15.67 -9.45
CA ARG A 175 9.74 14.95 -10.74
C ARG A 175 8.40 14.30 -11.05
N LEU A 176 7.79 13.67 -10.05
CA LEU A 176 6.48 13.03 -10.20
C LEU A 176 5.39 14.07 -10.47
N TYR A 177 5.44 15.22 -9.78
CA TYR A 177 4.53 16.33 -10.02
C TYR A 177 4.57 16.79 -11.48
N HIS A 178 5.75 17.11 -12.00
CA HIS A 178 5.89 17.56 -13.39
C HIS A 178 5.49 16.49 -14.40
N ARG A 179 5.75 15.22 -14.11
CA ARG A 179 5.29 14.11 -14.96
C ARG A 179 3.77 14.01 -15.00
N LEU A 180 3.08 14.23 -13.90
CA LEU A 180 1.62 14.15 -13.81
C LEU A 180 0.94 15.43 -14.28
N ASN A 181 1.52 16.60 -14.06
CA ASN A 181 0.91 17.88 -14.37
C ASN A 181 0.97 18.20 -15.88
N CYS A 182 0.40 17.32 -16.70
CA CYS A 182 0.40 17.44 -18.16
C CYS A 182 -0.98 17.13 -18.75
N GLY A 183 -1.22 17.61 -19.96
CA GLY A 183 -2.45 17.36 -20.71
C GLY A 183 -3.70 17.67 -19.89
N LYS A 184 -4.63 16.73 -19.78
CA LYS A 184 -5.89 16.93 -19.05
C LYS A 184 -5.75 16.95 -17.51
N LEU A 185 -4.58 16.61 -16.98
CA LEU A 185 -4.25 16.73 -15.55
C LEU A 185 -3.60 18.07 -15.20
N MET A 186 -3.28 18.91 -16.17
CA MET A 186 -2.69 20.23 -15.91
C MET A 186 -3.59 21.04 -14.97
N GLY A 187 -2.99 21.59 -13.90
CA GLY A 187 -3.70 22.33 -12.86
C GLY A 187 -4.50 21.49 -11.86
N LYS A 188 -4.52 20.14 -12.04
CA LYS A 188 -5.22 19.22 -11.13
C LYS A 188 -4.28 18.47 -10.18
N VAL A 189 -2.97 18.65 -10.32
CA VAL A 189 -1.96 18.02 -9.50
C VAL A 189 -1.50 18.99 -8.42
N TRP A 190 -1.39 18.48 -7.21
CA TRP A 190 -0.99 19.21 -6.02
C TRP A 190 0.08 18.41 -5.27
N SER A 191 0.82 19.08 -4.41
CA SER A 191 1.88 18.49 -3.62
C SER A 191 1.76 18.94 -2.17
N ILE A 192 2.01 18.01 -1.24
CA ILE A 192 2.22 18.31 0.18
C ILE A 192 3.66 17.93 0.51
N LYS A 193 4.45 18.89 0.97
CA LYS A 193 5.81 18.63 1.46
C LYS A 193 5.74 18.37 2.95
N LEU A 194 6.13 17.18 3.36
CA LEU A 194 6.33 16.84 4.76
C LEU A 194 7.63 17.50 5.28
N GLU A 195 7.63 17.93 6.52
CA GLU A 195 8.79 18.54 7.17
C GLU A 195 9.30 17.63 8.30
N GLY A 196 10.62 17.64 8.51
CA GLY A 196 11.27 16.80 9.51
C GLY A 196 11.50 15.37 9.03
N ASP A 197 11.55 14.41 9.97
CA ASP A 197 11.94 13.01 9.71
C ASP A 197 10.77 12.03 9.78
N LYS A 198 9.54 12.52 9.94
CA LYS A 198 8.34 11.68 10.11
C LYS A 198 7.68 11.39 8.76
N ASP A 199 7.47 10.10 8.48
CA ASP A 199 6.64 9.65 7.36
C ASP A 199 5.13 9.76 7.68
N ILE A 200 4.28 9.50 6.68
CA ILE A 200 2.81 9.55 6.83
C ILE A 200 2.33 8.59 7.91
N ALA A 201 2.94 7.41 8.02
CA ALA A 201 2.57 6.41 9.02
C ALA A 201 2.95 6.86 10.43
N ASP A 202 4.09 7.56 10.60
CA ASP A 202 4.50 8.15 11.88
C ASP A 202 3.58 9.31 12.30
N LEU A 203 3.06 10.06 11.33
CA LEU A 203 2.04 11.10 11.52
C LEU A 203 0.62 10.55 11.68
N GLN A 204 0.43 9.22 11.53
CA GLN A 204 -0.88 8.55 11.54
C GLN A 204 -1.89 9.21 10.58
N GLY A 205 -1.39 9.68 9.42
CA GLY A 205 -2.18 10.36 8.40
C GLY A 205 -2.58 11.80 8.72
N ASN A 206 -2.12 12.37 9.83
CA ASN A 206 -2.41 13.76 10.16
C ASN A 206 -1.51 14.72 9.34
N ILE A 207 -1.94 14.96 8.11
CA ILE A 207 -1.26 15.86 7.16
C ILE A 207 -1.97 17.20 6.96
N SER A 208 -3.01 17.47 7.75
CA SER A 208 -3.84 18.68 7.63
C SER A 208 -3.09 19.98 7.94
N GLU A 209 -2.01 19.90 8.73
CA GLU A 209 -1.17 21.05 9.09
C GLU A 209 -0.21 21.46 7.94
N TYR A 210 0.00 20.57 6.96
CA TYR A 210 0.92 20.83 5.86
C TYR A 210 0.20 21.53 4.69
N LYS A 211 0.90 22.51 4.10
CA LYS A 211 0.33 23.30 3.01
C LYS A 211 0.26 22.53 1.72
N LEU A 212 -0.94 22.52 1.14
CA LEU A 212 -1.18 22.04 -0.21
C LEU A 212 -0.68 23.09 -1.22
N LYS A 213 0.22 22.71 -2.12
CA LYS A 213 0.84 23.60 -3.12
C LYS A 213 0.73 23.02 -4.52
N GLN A 214 0.61 23.90 -5.50
CA GLN A 214 1.01 23.59 -6.88
C GLN A 214 2.47 24.02 -7.01
N LEU A 215 3.27 23.23 -7.71
CA LEU A 215 4.66 23.57 -8.01
C LEU A 215 4.71 24.31 -9.35
N ASP A 216 5.58 25.30 -9.45
CA ASP A 216 5.80 26.11 -10.66
C ASP A 216 6.50 25.31 -11.77
#